data_0d468ec7bdecddd643fccb11214e5b4b
#
_entry.id   0d468ec7bdecddd643fccb11214e5b4b
#
_cell.length_a   1.000
_cell.length_b   1.000
_cell.length_c   1.000
_cell.angle_alpha   90.00
_cell.angle_beta   90.00
_cell.angle_gamma   90.00
#
_symmetry.space_group_name_H-M   'P 1'
#
loop_
_entity.id
_entity.type
_entity.pdbx_description
1 polymer ?
#
loop_
_entity_poly.entity_id
_entity_poly.type
_entity_poly.pdbx_seq_one_letter_code
_entity_poly.pdbx_strand_id
1 'polypeptide(L)'
;MVVQILNEIDFGKMIEDNSVIAISGFNMGTTPDYLITQLLDYYKKNGKPKNLFIITDALPASPGRAFDKVMKYIYEENDTTFIRGMLVPFMGFSPYLQKVSLEGVIPIYSWPIGLTAYWLREISSGRPGLLTEIGIDTYLDPENQGGALNENAARRKECTVREMNVDHGRVLFFEGPKPNYAFIRASVCDPKGNLSVRNEPFRGTIMTMAQSVKAHPNPGKVYAQVLRIMNGGYITPLDVEVPWPLVDYVIRSPPEFHSQASSFNYDPEVSVGNEYIANPEFTQSDRSLDQAGNIIVQEGIKVLNEILDGKDHIMINLGVGIPASIGRYIYESNLSDRIVPVVESGPWGGVTMSGADFGVCKGFFAVSTIPDMFSNYEGGIIDAAALGFLQVDAIGNVNPSILKDRITGPGGFPVIAQGTPAAIFMGKFMAGKMEVSVNNGKMNIIKDGDGIKFVKNVYRILFSGKQASIHNKRVIYITERAEFELGKNGLILTKVAPGIDIDRDILNKMEFKPKISKNLKEIDL
;
A
#
# COMPACT_ATOMS: atom_id res chain seq x y z
N MET A 1 -0.41 4.03 35.99
CA MET A 1 -1.74 3.40 35.81
C MET A 1 -1.50 1.97 35.37
N VAL A 2 -2.14 1.00 35.98
CA VAL A 2 -2.06 -0.39 35.50
C VAL A 2 -3.01 -0.49 34.29
N VAL A 3 -2.58 -1.14 33.22
CA VAL A 3 -3.40 -1.40 32.02
C VAL A 3 -4.69 -2.11 32.45
N GLN A 4 -5.84 -1.65 31.94
CA GLN A 4 -7.13 -2.26 32.27
C GLN A 4 -7.49 -3.33 31.25
N ILE A 5 -7.71 -4.56 31.72
CA ILE A 5 -8.24 -5.65 30.90
C ILE A 5 -9.76 -5.52 30.90
N LEU A 6 -10.35 -5.38 29.72
CA LEU A 6 -11.77 -5.20 29.53
C LEU A 6 -12.41 -6.52 29.09
N ASN A 7 -13.55 -6.87 29.68
CA ASN A 7 -14.43 -7.94 29.19
C ASN A 7 -15.45 -7.39 28.18
N GLU A 8 -15.88 -6.15 28.38
CA GLU A 8 -16.82 -5.41 27.51
C GLU A 8 -16.37 -3.95 27.40
N ILE A 9 -16.76 -3.28 26.32
CA ILE A 9 -16.44 -1.88 26.07
C ILE A 9 -17.71 -1.06 25.99
N ASP A 10 -17.90 -0.12 26.92
CA ASP A 10 -18.94 0.91 26.84
C ASP A 10 -18.41 2.10 26.02
N PHE A 11 -18.44 1.99 24.71
CA PHE A 11 -17.91 3.00 23.80
C PHE A 11 -18.55 4.39 24.00
N GLY A 12 -19.79 4.46 24.43
CA GLY A 12 -20.46 5.73 24.66
C GLY A 12 -19.97 6.51 25.88
N LYS A 13 -19.28 5.82 26.82
CA LYS A 13 -18.60 6.45 27.95
C LYS A 13 -17.10 6.62 27.74
N MET A 14 -16.52 5.82 26.85
CA MET A 14 -15.08 5.69 26.71
C MET A 14 -14.54 6.44 25.48
N ILE A 15 -15.40 6.76 24.51
CA ILE A 15 -15.05 7.51 23.30
C ILE A 15 -16.03 8.67 23.15
N GLU A 16 -15.50 9.87 23.07
CA GLU A 16 -16.29 11.10 22.90
C GLU A 16 -16.76 11.27 21.45
N ASP A 17 -17.92 11.90 21.26
CA ASP A 17 -18.37 12.33 19.94
C ASP A 17 -17.33 13.29 19.32
N ASN A 18 -17.26 13.34 18.00
CA ASN A 18 -16.31 14.14 17.21
C ASN A 18 -14.83 13.76 17.36
N SER A 19 -14.53 12.62 17.93
CA SER A 19 -13.16 12.14 18.13
C SER A 19 -12.48 11.68 16.84
N VAL A 20 -11.16 11.62 16.90
CA VAL A 20 -10.29 11.08 15.85
C VAL A 20 -9.70 9.76 16.32
N ILE A 21 -9.90 8.69 15.57
CA ILE A 21 -9.44 7.34 15.92
C ILE A 21 -8.42 6.89 14.87
N ALA A 22 -7.19 6.58 15.29
CA ALA A 22 -6.21 5.88 14.48
C ALA A 22 -6.43 4.37 14.61
N ILE A 23 -6.50 3.65 13.49
CA ILE A 23 -6.78 2.20 13.44
C ILE A 23 -5.68 1.51 12.66
N SER A 24 -4.98 0.57 13.30
CA SER A 24 -3.95 -0.24 12.65
C SER A 24 -4.54 -1.27 11.70
N GLY A 25 -3.77 -1.69 10.72
CA GLY A 25 -4.07 -2.86 9.91
C GLY A 25 -3.68 -2.75 8.46
N PHE A 26 -3.06 -3.82 7.96
CA PHE A 26 -2.78 -4.01 6.55
C PHE A 26 -3.57 -5.25 6.11
N ASN A 27 -4.68 -5.05 5.41
CA ASN A 27 -5.72 -6.05 5.17
C ASN A 27 -6.21 -6.64 6.51
N MET A 28 -6.05 -7.95 6.75
CA MET A 28 -6.40 -8.54 8.05
C MET A 28 -5.24 -8.61 9.03
N GLY A 29 -3.99 -8.50 8.57
CA GLY A 29 -2.81 -8.49 9.45
C GLY A 29 -2.80 -7.25 10.33
N THR A 30 -2.54 -7.40 11.61
CA THR A 30 -2.57 -6.35 12.66
C THR A 30 -3.87 -5.53 12.73
N THR A 31 -4.96 -5.98 12.07
CA THR A 31 -6.27 -5.32 12.08
C THR A 31 -7.06 -5.68 13.33
N PRO A 32 -7.49 -4.71 14.14
CA PRO A 32 -8.30 -4.95 15.34
C PRO A 32 -9.78 -5.17 15.00
N ASP A 33 -10.08 -6.24 14.26
CA ASP A 33 -11.41 -6.55 13.70
C ASP A 33 -12.50 -6.63 14.77
N TYR A 34 -12.17 -7.17 15.97
CA TYR A 34 -13.12 -7.25 17.08
C TYR A 34 -13.47 -5.85 17.61
N LEU A 35 -12.48 -4.98 17.83
CA LEU A 35 -12.74 -3.61 18.28
C LEU A 35 -13.58 -2.82 17.26
N ILE A 36 -13.29 -2.96 15.97
CA ILE A 36 -14.05 -2.31 14.89
C ILE A 36 -15.49 -2.83 14.87
N THR A 37 -15.68 -4.15 14.96
CA THR A 37 -17.01 -4.77 14.96
C THR A 37 -17.83 -4.36 16.21
N GLN A 38 -17.22 -4.38 17.40
CA GLN A 38 -17.87 -3.96 18.65
C GLN A 38 -18.24 -2.48 18.64
N LEU A 39 -17.41 -1.61 18.06
CA LEU A 39 -17.72 -0.18 17.89
C LEU A 39 -18.94 0.04 17.00
N LEU A 40 -19.04 -0.68 15.87
CA LEU A 40 -20.18 -0.61 14.97
C LEU A 40 -21.47 -1.12 15.66
N ASP A 41 -21.40 -2.29 16.32
CA ASP A 41 -22.54 -2.89 16.99
C ASP A 41 -23.05 -2.02 18.15
N TYR A 42 -22.13 -1.41 18.90
CA TYR A 42 -22.48 -0.45 19.95
C TYR A 42 -23.16 0.80 19.37
N TYR A 43 -22.60 1.36 18.27
CA TYR A 43 -23.20 2.52 17.59
C TYR A 43 -24.61 2.20 17.08
N LYS A 44 -24.83 1.09 16.41
CA LYS A 44 -26.16 0.67 15.94
C LYS A 44 -27.20 0.61 17.04
N LYS A 45 -26.80 0.19 18.23
CA LYS A 45 -27.68 0.05 19.39
C LYS A 45 -27.96 1.39 20.11
N ASN A 46 -26.95 2.26 20.21
CA ASN A 46 -26.96 3.40 21.12
C ASN A 46 -26.89 4.76 20.41
N GLY A 47 -26.60 4.82 19.10
CA GLY A 47 -26.39 6.05 18.35
C GLY A 47 -25.17 6.87 18.78
N LYS A 48 -24.22 6.24 19.48
CA LYS A 48 -23.00 6.85 20.01
C LYS A 48 -21.84 5.84 19.97
N PRO A 49 -20.55 6.30 19.94
CA PRO A 49 -20.12 7.67 19.65
C PRO A 49 -20.41 8.04 18.18
N LYS A 50 -20.51 9.33 17.87
CA LYS A 50 -20.83 9.82 16.52
C LYS A 50 -19.84 10.86 16.02
N ASN A 51 -19.91 11.18 14.71
CA ASN A 51 -19.04 12.13 14.03
C ASN A 51 -17.54 11.77 14.18
N LEU A 52 -17.19 10.50 14.10
CA LEU A 52 -15.82 10.05 14.22
C LEU A 52 -15.03 10.38 12.95
N PHE A 53 -13.76 10.77 13.09
CA PHE A 53 -12.83 10.83 11.99
C PHE A 53 -11.85 9.65 12.10
N ILE A 54 -11.70 8.88 11.04
CA ILE A 54 -10.89 7.67 11.06
C ILE A 54 -9.59 7.88 10.28
N ILE A 55 -8.47 7.49 10.88
CA ILE A 55 -7.15 7.48 10.25
C ILE A 55 -6.66 6.03 10.21
N THR A 56 -6.22 5.56 9.05
CA THR A 56 -5.63 4.23 8.90
C THR A 56 -4.25 4.33 8.30
N ASP A 57 -3.35 3.41 8.67
CA ASP A 57 -2.00 3.34 8.09
C ASP A 57 -1.96 2.63 6.74
N ALA A 58 -2.88 1.69 6.54
CA ALA A 58 -3.13 1.01 5.28
C ALA A 58 -4.64 0.78 5.11
N LEU A 59 -5.11 -0.45 4.94
CA LEU A 59 -6.53 -0.80 4.90
C LEU A 59 -6.84 -1.84 5.97
N PRO A 60 -7.49 -1.51 7.09
CA PRO A 60 -7.93 -2.48 8.10
C PRO A 60 -9.25 -3.15 7.67
N ALA A 61 -9.24 -3.84 6.54
CA ALA A 61 -10.43 -4.48 5.99
C ALA A 61 -10.11 -5.65 5.04
N SER A 62 -11.09 -6.52 4.90
CA SER A 62 -11.24 -7.51 3.83
C SER A 62 -12.74 -7.56 3.45
N PRO A 63 -13.11 -8.03 2.25
CA PRO A 63 -14.52 -8.06 1.85
C PRO A 63 -15.42 -8.69 2.92
N GLY A 64 -16.43 -7.93 3.38
CA GLY A 64 -17.36 -8.32 4.44
C GLY A 64 -16.80 -8.38 5.87
N ARG A 65 -15.58 -7.91 6.12
CA ARG A 65 -14.92 -7.93 7.43
C ARG A 65 -14.36 -6.56 7.83
N ALA A 66 -14.18 -6.37 9.13
CA ALA A 66 -13.61 -5.17 9.74
C ALA A 66 -14.24 -3.89 9.16
N PHE A 67 -13.44 -2.98 8.63
CA PHE A 67 -13.93 -1.68 8.14
C PHE A 67 -14.87 -1.80 6.92
N ASP A 68 -14.83 -2.88 6.14
CA ASP A 68 -15.79 -3.07 5.03
C ASP A 68 -17.23 -3.25 5.55
N LYS A 69 -17.43 -3.86 6.74
CA LYS A 69 -18.74 -3.92 7.42
C LYS A 69 -19.22 -2.52 7.84
N VAL A 70 -18.31 -1.68 8.32
CA VAL A 70 -18.63 -0.30 8.72
C VAL A 70 -19.08 0.51 7.51
N MET A 71 -18.32 0.42 6.41
CA MET A 71 -18.65 1.12 5.18
C MET A 71 -19.93 0.59 4.53
N LYS A 72 -20.19 -0.72 4.62
CA LYS A 72 -21.46 -1.31 4.20
C LYS A 72 -22.62 -0.67 4.95
N TYR A 73 -22.54 -0.59 6.27
CA TYR A 73 -23.57 0.02 7.09
C TYR A 73 -23.82 1.49 6.69
N ILE A 74 -22.75 2.30 6.59
CA ILE A 74 -22.87 3.70 6.20
C ILE A 74 -23.53 3.85 4.82
N TYR A 75 -23.15 3.00 3.87
CA TYR A 75 -23.65 3.07 2.50
C TYR A 75 -25.12 2.64 2.40
N GLU A 76 -25.48 1.50 3.01
CA GLU A 76 -26.83 0.93 2.92
C GLU A 76 -27.87 1.69 3.75
N GLU A 77 -27.48 2.17 4.94
CA GLU A 77 -28.38 2.96 5.82
C GLU A 77 -28.31 4.46 5.53
N ASN A 78 -27.41 4.91 4.66
CA ASN A 78 -27.11 6.32 4.40
C ASN A 78 -26.84 7.13 5.68
N ASP A 79 -26.21 6.49 6.68
CA ASP A 79 -25.91 7.08 7.97
C ASP A 79 -24.53 7.75 7.98
N THR A 80 -24.49 9.03 7.65
CA THR A 80 -23.27 9.84 7.66
C THR A 80 -22.94 10.42 9.04
N THR A 81 -23.75 10.12 10.07
CA THR A 81 -23.53 10.66 11.42
C THR A 81 -22.54 9.84 12.22
N PHE A 82 -22.33 8.57 11.89
CA PHE A 82 -21.37 7.71 12.56
C PHE A 82 -19.93 8.17 12.29
N ILE A 83 -19.57 8.25 11.02
CA ILE A 83 -18.22 8.66 10.57
C ILE A 83 -18.35 9.91 9.71
N ARG A 84 -17.69 11.02 10.14
CA ARG A 84 -17.71 12.29 9.42
C ARG A 84 -16.67 12.37 8.29
N GLY A 85 -15.66 11.49 8.28
CA GLY A 85 -14.61 11.48 7.27
C GLY A 85 -13.49 10.49 7.59
N MET A 86 -12.63 10.22 6.60
CA MET A 86 -11.52 9.30 6.74
C MET A 86 -10.26 9.78 6.01
N LEU A 87 -9.10 9.47 6.59
CA LEU A 87 -7.81 9.42 5.92
C LEU A 87 -7.41 7.94 5.75
N VAL A 88 -7.41 7.46 4.50
CA VAL A 88 -7.16 6.05 4.19
C VAL A 88 -6.29 5.92 2.93
N PRO A 89 -5.10 5.29 3.02
CA PRO A 89 -4.18 5.14 1.88
C PRO A 89 -4.65 4.19 0.79
N PHE A 90 -5.38 3.14 1.16
CA PHE A 90 -5.77 2.07 0.25
C PHE A 90 -7.20 1.59 0.56
N MET A 91 -7.94 1.20 -0.48
CA MET A 91 -9.32 0.71 -0.34
C MET A 91 -9.65 -0.45 -1.30
N GLY A 92 -8.62 -1.02 -1.93
CA GLY A 92 -8.80 -2.01 -3.00
C GLY A 92 -9.53 -3.29 -2.58
N PHE A 93 -9.49 -3.66 -1.29
CA PHE A 93 -10.16 -4.85 -0.75
C PHE A 93 -11.39 -4.50 0.11
N SER A 94 -11.91 -3.28 -0.01
CA SER A 94 -13.19 -2.88 0.60
C SER A 94 -14.15 -2.33 -0.46
N PRO A 95 -15.02 -3.19 -1.03
CA PRO A 95 -15.97 -2.77 -2.07
C PRO A 95 -16.88 -1.62 -1.63
N TYR A 96 -17.30 -1.61 -0.36
CA TYR A 96 -18.17 -0.55 0.15
C TYR A 96 -17.43 0.76 0.40
N LEU A 97 -16.16 0.73 0.83
CA LEU A 97 -15.35 1.96 0.94
C LEU A 97 -15.10 2.60 -0.43
N GLN A 98 -14.89 1.77 -1.47
CA GLN A 98 -14.78 2.28 -2.85
C GLN A 98 -16.07 2.98 -3.28
N LYS A 99 -17.26 2.41 -3.04
CA LYS A 99 -18.56 3.03 -3.35
C LYS A 99 -18.75 4.34 -2.57
N VAL A 100 -18.51 4.31 -1.25
CA VAL A 100 -18.59 5.50 -0.38
C VAL A 100 -17.69 6.62 -0.87
N SER A 101 -16.49 6.28 -1.35
CA SER A 101 -15.52 7.25 -1.89
C SER A 101 -15.96 7.82 -3.23
N LEU A 102 -16.35 6.96 -4.19
CA LEU A 102 -16.76 7.35 -5.54
C LEU A 102 -18.03 8.21 -5.54
N GLU A 103 -19.01 7.84 -4.72
CA GLU A 103 -20.29 8.54 -4.62
C GLU A 103 -20.23 9.76 -3.66
N GLY A 104 -19.08 9.93 -2.97
CA GLY A 104 -18.88 11.09 -2.08
C GLY A 104 -19.79 11.06 -0.84
N VAL A 105 -20.18 9.88 -0.34
CA VAL A 105 -21.08 9.75 0.82
C VAL A 105 -20.51 10.44 2.06
N ILE A 106 -19.21 10.24 2.33
CA ILE A 106 -18.45 10.97 3.35
C ILE A 106 -17.13 11.49 2.76
N PRO A 107 -16.50 12.50 3.38
CA PRO A 107 -15.16 12.97 3.00
C PRO A 107 -14.11 11.85 3.07
N ILE A 108 -13.44 11.57 1.97
CA ILE A 108 -12.31 10.64 1.92
C ILE A 108 -11.05 11.35 1.46
N TYR A 109 -10.04 11.35 2.32
CA TYR A 109 -8.68 11.79 2.02
C TYR A 109 -7.79 10.57 1.85
N SER A 110 -6.81 10.68 0.97
CA SER A 110 -5.89 9.56 0.76
C SER A 110 -4.47 10.07 0.56
N TRP A 111 -3.64 9.82 1.56
CA TRP A 111 -2.20 9.96 1.47
C TRP A 111 -1.59 8.57 1.32
N PRO A 112 -0.45 8.41 0.64
CA PRO A 112 0.24 7.13 0.54
C PRO A 112 0.56 6.51 1.91
N ILE A 113 0.63 5.19 1.97
CA ILE A 113 0.93 4.43 3.22
C ILE A 113 2.15 5.02 3.93
N GLY A 114 3.27 5.21 3.21
CA GLY A 114 4.49 5.78 3.79
C GLY A 114 4.28 7.17 4.37
N LEU A 115 3.60 8.06 3.62
CA LEU A 115 3.37 9.43 4.09
C LEU A 115 2.44 9.48 5.30
N THR A 116 1.41 8.61 5.35
CA THR A 116 0.53 8.51 6.52
C THR A 116 1.29 7.98 7.74
N ALA A 117 2.15 6.97 7.56
CA ALA A 117 2.98 6.42 8.62
C ALA A 117 4.02 7.44 9.13
N TYR A 118 4.65 8.21 8.25
CA TYR A 118 5.57 9.30 8.61
C TYR A 118 4.84 10.43 9.33
N TRP A 119 3.70 10.84 8.82
CA TRP A 119 2.90 11.88 9.46
C TRP A 119 2.53 11.48 10.89
N LEU A 120 2.11 10.23 11.14
CA LEU A 120 1.88 9.73 12.49
C LEU A 120 3.15 9.77 13.35
N ARG A 121 4.34 9.49 12.78
CA ARG A 121 5.63 9.59 13.47
C ARG A 121 5.98 11.04 13.81
N GLU A 122 5.72 11.98 12.93
CA GLU A 122 5.88 13.41 13.20
C GLU A 122 4.97 13.89 14.33
N ILE A 123 3.69 13.52 14.28
CA ILE A 123 2.73 13.81 15.36
C ILE A 123 3.18 13.18 16.69
N SER A 124 3.72 11.95 16.67
CA SER A 124 4.23 11.29 17.86
C SER A 124 5.41 12.02 18.51
N SER A 125 6.16 12.77 17.71
CA SER A 125 7.27 13.61 18.14
C SER A 125 6.85 15.05 18.52
N GLY A 126 5.54 15.33 18.53
CA GLY A 126 4.99 16.66 18.83
C GLY A 126 5.13 17.68 17.70
N ARG A 127 5.46 17.24 16.49
CA ARG A 127 5.57 18.12 15.32
C ARG A 127 4.20 18.37 14.70
N PRO A 128 4.00 19.51 14.01
CA PRO A 128 2.69 19.90 13.47
C PRO A 128 2.27 19.10 12.23
N GLY A 129 3.20 18.46 11.54
CA GLY A 129 2.93 17.73 10.30
C GLY A 129 4.19 17.19 9.65
N LEU A 130 4.05 16.65 8.45
CA LEU A 130 5.13 16.02 7.67
C LEU A 130 5.57 16.95 6.54
N LEU A 131 6.88 17.13 6.39
CA LEU A 131 7.53 17.77 5.23
C LEU A 131 8.20 16.72 4.34
N THR A 132 7.94 16.74 3.02
CA THR A 132 8.58 15.84 2.06
C THR A 132 8.48 16.38 0.63
N GLU A 133 9.35 15.92 -0.26
CA GLU A 133 9.26 16.16 -1.71
C GLU A 133 8.34 15.15 -2.41
N ILE A 134 8.00 14.04 -1.73
CA ILE A 134 7.10 13.03 -2.28
C ILE A 134 5.71 13.64 -2.54
N GLY A 135 5.25 13.47 -3.75
CA GLY A 135 3.93 13.95 -4.15
C GLY A 135 3.91 15.25 -4.95
N ILE A 136 5.05 15.94 -5.12
CA ILE A 136 5.15 17.11 -6.01
C ILE A 136 4.75 16.71 -7.44
N ASP A 137 3.97 17.58 -8.09
CA ASP A 137 3.36 17.36 -9.42
C ASP A 137 2.41 16.15 -9.49
N THR A 138 2.01 15.55 -8.36
CA THR A 138 1.03 14.45 -8.34
C THR A 138 -0.34 14.93 -7.85
N TYR A 139 -1.31 14.00 -7.66
CA TYR A 139 -2.62 14.29 -7.06
C TYR A 139 -2.52 14.83 -5.61
N LEU A 140 -1.39 14.65 -4.94
CA LEU A 140 -1.12 15.19 -3.60
C LEU A 140 -0.80 16.68 -3.62
N ASP A 141 -0.30 17.16 -4.75
CA ASP A 141 0.01 18.56 -4.93
C ASP A 141 -1.23 19.43 -4.71
N PRO A 142 -1.16 20.52 -3.93
CA PRO A 142 -2.30 21.42 -3.72
C PRO A 142 -2.90 21.95 -5.03
N GLU A 143 -2.09 22.15 -6.06
CA GLU A 143 -2.55 22.58 -7.38
C GLU A 143 -3.42 21.55 -8.09
N ASN A 144 -3.29 20.26 -7.69
CA ASN A 144 -4.04 19.18 -8.33
C ASN A 144 -5.24 18.69 -7.51
N GLN A 145 -5.17 18.36 -6.26
CA GLN A 145 -6.32 18.01 -5.40
C GLN A 145 -5.93 17.97 -3.91
N GLY A 146 -4.63 18.05 -3.57
CA GLY A 146 -4.18 18.03 -2.18
C GLY A 146 -4.53 16.73 -1.43
N GLY A 147 -4.61 15.59 -2.15
CA GLY A 147 -4.95 14.29 -1.55
C GLY A 147 -6.44 14.08 -1.25
N ALA A 148 -7.35 14.98 -1.62
CA ALA A 148 -8.79 14.77 -1.53
C ALA A 148 -9.28 13.84 -2.65
N LEU A 149 -10.04 12.78 -2.30
CA LEU A 149 -10.54 11.83 -3.30
C LEU A 149 -11.95 12.16 -3.82
N ASN A 150 -12.72 12.95 -3.07
CA ASN A 150 -14.05 13.37 -3.48
C ASN A 150 -14.31 14.85 -3.16
N GLU A 151 -15.40 15.41 -3.69
CA GLU A 151 -15.76 16.82 -3.50
C GLU A 151 -16.04 17.18 -2.04
N ASN A 152 -16.60 16.25 -1.25
CA ASN A 152 -16.83 16.46 0.16
C ASN A 152 -15.52 16.69 0.92
N ALA A 153 -14.49 15.91 0.62
CA ALA A 153 -13.15 16.07 1.19
C ALA A 153 -12.51 17.40 0.75
N ALA A 154 -12.60 17.74 -0.54
CA ALA A 154 -12.06 18.99 -1.07
C ALA A 154 -12.70 20.24 -0.42
N ARG A 155 -13.99 20.17 -0.05
CA ARG A 155 -14.70 21.26 0.64
C ARG A 155 -14.37 21.34 2.14
N ARG A 156 -14.31 20.20 2.85
CA ARG A 156 -14.12 20.17 4.32
C ARG A 156 -12.70 20.44 4.76
N LYS A 157 -11.70 20.01 3.99
CA LYS A 157 -10.27 20.26 4.23
C LYS A 157 -9.81 19.88 5.65
N GLU A 158 -10.30 18.74 6.19
CA GLU A 158 -9.85 18.22 7.49
C GLU A 158 -8.42 17.66 7.42
N CYS A 159 -8.02 17.15 6.23
CA CYS A 159 -6.61 16.88 5.91
C CYS A 159 -6.19 17.82 4.79
N THR A 160 -5.04 18.46 4.93
CA THR A 160 -4.54 19.45 3.99
C THR A 160 -3.11 19.15 3.57
N VAL A 161 -2.80 19.51 2.33
CA VAL A 161 -1.43 19.54 1.81
C VAL A 161 -1.17 20.98 1.38
N ARG A 162 -0.05 21.52 1.81
CA ARG A 162 0.38 22.89 1.46
C ARG A 162 1.76 22.86 0.86
N GLU A 163 2.00 23.73 -0.10
CA GLU A 163 3.33 23.99 -0.62
C GLU A 163 4.13 24.83 0.37
N MET A 164 5.39 24.46 0.54
CA MET A 164 6.37 25.25 1.27
C MET A 164 7.67 25.30 0.48
N ASN A 165 8.37 26.43 0.58
CA ASN A 165 9.68 26.59 -0.02
C ASN A 165 10.75 26.55 1.08
N VAL A 166 11.75 25.71 0.89
CA VAL A 166 12.95 25.60 1.73
C VAL A 166 14.18 25.91 0.89
N ASP A 167 15.36 26.05 1.50
CA ASP A 167 16.60 26.41 0.79
C ASP A 167 16.94 25.49 -0.40
N HIS A 168 16.49 24.24 -0.34
CA HIS A 168 16.74 23.23 -1.38
C HIS A 168 15.62 23.13 -2.42
N GLY A 169 14.56 23.91 -2.30
CA GLY A 169 13.47 23.94 -3.26
C GLY A 169 12.07 23.78 -2.65
N ARG A 170 11.15 23.33 -3.47
CA ARG A 170 9.74 23.13 -3.15
C ARG A 170 9.53 21.82 -2.38
N VAL A 171 8.78 21.88 -1.29
CA VAL A 171 8.34 20.70 -0.51
C VAL A 171 6.85 20.79 -0.22
N LEU A 172 6.24 19.67 0.10
CA LEU A 172 4.84 19.57 0.52
C LEU A 172 4.76 19.38 2.05
N PHE A 173 3.86 20.11 2.68
CA PHE A 173 3.56 20.00 4.10
C PHE A 173 2.18 19.37 4.29
N PHE A 174 2.15 18.21 4.94
CA PHE A 174 0.95 17.41 5.22
C PHE A 174 0.48 17.67 6.64
N GLU A 175 -0.78 18.05 6.80
CA GLU A 175 -1.41 18.36 8.08
C GLU A 175 -2.80 17.71 8.17
N GLY A 176 -3.08 17.04 9.29
CA GLY A 176 -4.36 16.38 9.55
C GLY A 176 -4.76 16.44 11.03
N PRO A 177 -5.95 15.95 11.36
CA PRO A 177 -6.42 15.97 12.74
C PRO A 177 -5.64 14.96 13.60
N LYS A 178 -5.11 15.42 14.74
CA LYS A 178 -4.38 14.57 15.69
C LYS A 178 -5.33 13.51 16.27
N PRO A 179 -4.94 12.20 16.31
CA PRO A 179 -5.77 11.16 16.89
C PRO A 179 -5.90 11.31 18.42
N ASN A 180 -7.14 11.15 18.92
CA ASN A 180 -7.46 11.08 20.35
C ASN A 180 -7.42 9.65 20.86
N TYR A 181 -7.69 8.69 19.98
CA TYR A 181 -7.76 7.28 20.28
C TYR A 181 -6.97 6.47 19.27
N ALA A 182 -6.41 5.34 19.70
CA ALA A 182 -5.84 4.33 18.82
C ALA A 182 -6.49 2.98 19.11
N PHE A 183 -6.90 2.30 18.04
CA PHE A 183 -7.25 0.89 18.04
C PHE A 183 -6.11 0.13 17.39
N ILE A 184 -5.38 -0.64 18.18
CA ILE A 184 -4.24 -1.42 17.72
C ILE A 184 -4.47 -2.91 17.99
N ARG A 185 -3.77 -3.75 17.25
CA ARG A 185 -3.79 -5.20 17.49
C ARG A 185 -2.40 -5.73 17.73
N ALA A 186 -2.30 -6.63 18.71
CA ALA A 186 -1.12 -7.44 18.99
C ALA A 186 -1.54 -8.89 19.26
N SER A 187 -0.60 -9.84 19.19
CA SER A 187 -0.90 -11.26 19.41
C SER A 187 -1.11 -11.58 20.88
N VAL A 188 -0.27 -11.02 21.74
CA VAL A 188 -0.16 -11.38 23.16
C VAL A 188 0.01 -10.15 24.02
N CYS A 189 -0.62 -10.18 25.20
CA CYS A 189 -0.42 -9.23 26.29
C CYS A 189 0.14 -9.96 27.52
N ASP A 190 1.17 -9.44 28.17
CA ASP A 190 1.64 -9.94 29.47
C ASP A 190 0.83 -9.36 30.64
N PRO A 191 0.98 -9.86 31.87
CA PRO A 191 0.22 -9.38 33.02
C PRO A 191 0.45 -7.90 33.35
N LYS A 192 1.53 -7.28 32.87
CA LYS A 192 1.83 -5.86 33.08
C LYS A 192 1.16 -4.98 32.03
N GLY A 193 0.79 -5.55 30.89
CA GLY A 193 0.17 -4.85 29.76
C GLY A 193 1.12 -4.59 28.59
N ASN A 194 2.33 -5.17 28.57
CA ASN A 194 3.20 -5.13 27.41
C ASN A 194 2.62 -5.98 26.29
N LEU A 195 2.74 -5.51 25.04
CA LEU A 195 2.19 -6.15 23.87
C LEU A 195 3.28 -6.72 22.98
N SER A 196 3.04 -7.92 22.42
CA SER A 196 3.93 -8.56 21.44
C SER A 196 3.18 -8.95 20.18
N VAL A 197 3.85 -8.81 19.04
CA VAL A 197 3.35 -9.16 17.68
C VAL A 197 3.92 -10.47 17.14
N ARG A 198 4.48 -11.32 18.00
CA ARG A 198 5.17 -12.57 17.58
C ARG A 198 4.37 -13.47 16.66
N ASN A 199 3.04 -13.48 16.77
CA ASN A 199 2.15 -14.27 15.95
C ASN A 199 1.43 -13.44 14.87
N GLU A 200 1.85 -12.19 14.66
CA GLU A 200 1.38 -11.37 13.55
C GLU A 200 2.26 -11.59 12.31
N PRO A 201 1.75 -11.30 11.10
CA PRO A 201 2.53 -11.45 9.86
C PRO A 201 3.57 -10.34 9.65
N PHE A 202 3.43 -9.22 10.35
CA PHE A 202 4.32 -8.07 10.32
C PHE A 202 4.11 -7.17 11.55
N ARG A 203 4.96 -6.16 11.73
CA ARG A 203 4.91 -5.25 12.89
C ARG A 203 3.92 -4.10 12.73
N GLY A 204 3.63 -3.70 11.48
CA GLY A 204 2.72 -2.59 11.19
C GLY A 204 3.23 -1.23 11.67
N THR A 205 2.29 -0.37 12.04
CA THR A 205 2.54 1.01 12.56
C THR A 205 2.04 1.15 14.02
N ILE A 206 1.79 0.04 14.72
CA ILE A 206 1.07 0.03 16.01
C ILE A 206 1.80 0.83 17.11
N MET A 207 3.13 0.76 17.17
CA MET A 207 3.93 1.55 18.11
C MET A 207 3.78 3.05 17.84
N THR A 208 3.93 3.45 16.57
CA THR A 208 3.81 4.86 16.15
C THR A 208 2.41 5.41 16.41
N MET A 209 1.36 4.60 16.17
CA MET A 209 -0.02 4.99 16.49
C MET A 209 -0.23 5.21 17.98
N ALA A 210 0.26 4.28 18.84
CA ALA A 210 0.19 4.45 20.27
C ALA A 210 0.92 5.73 20.72
N GLN A 211 2.11 5.99 20.18
CA GLN A 211 2.88 7.20 20.48
C GLN A 211 2.15 8.48 20.03
N SER A 212 1.57 8.49 18.81
CA SER A 212 0.88 9.67 18.27
C SER A 212 -0.32 10.11 19.13
N VAL A 213 -1.02 9.14 19.71
CA VAL A 213 -2.13 9.38 20.65
C VAL A 213 -1.63 9.86 22.01
N LYS A 214 -0.49 9.36 22.49
CA LYS A 214 0.09 9.73 23.78
C LYS A 214 0.88 11.04 23.77
N ALA A 215 1.18 11.59 22.62
CA ALA A 215 1.95 12.83 22.48
C ALA A 215 1.22 14.04 23.10
N HIS A 216 1.99 14.88 23.83
CA HIS A 216 1.50 16.12 24.41
C HIS A 216 1.02 17.15 23.34
N PRO A 217 0.18 18.14 23.72
CA PRO A 217 -0.28 18.45 25.09
C PRO A 217 -1.49 17.64 25.58
N ASN A 218 -2.24 16.96 24.70
CA ASN A 218 -3.50 16.29 25.03
C ASN A 218 -3.39 14.78 24.78
N PRO A 219 -2.81 13.99 25.71
CA PRO A 219 -2.70 12.56 25.55
C PRO A 219 -4.07 11.87 25.57
N GLY A 220 -4.31 11.05 24.55
CA GLY A 220 -5.52 10.26 24.40
C GLY A 220 -5.40 8.85 24.98
N LYS A 221 -6.21 7.91 24.46
CA LYS A 221 -6.31 6.54 24.94
C LYS A 221 -6.02 5.50 23.86
N VAL A 222 -5.31 4.45 24.25
CA VAL A 222 -4.94 3.32 23.38
C VAL A 222 -5.67 2.06 23.80
N TYR A 223 -6.42 1.48 22.87
CA TYR A 223 -7.16 0.23 23.01
C TYR A 223 -6.44 -0.84 22.20
N ALA A 224 -6.02 -1.90 22.85
CA ALA A 224 -5.33 -3.01 22.23
C ALA A 224 -6.21 -4.27 22.19
N GLN A 225 -6.46 -4.77 21.00
CA GLN A 225 -7.01 -6.11 20.80
C GLN A 225 -5.89 -7.13 20.85
N VAL A 226 -6.06 -8.21 21.61
CA VAL A 226 -5.10 -9.32 21.68
C VAL A 226 -5.80 -10.67 21.58
N LEU A 227 -5.11 -11.67 21.01
CA LEU A 227 -5.61 -13.05 20.98
C LEU A 227 -5.48 -13.71 22.35
N ARG A 228 -4.35 -13.45 23.04
CA ARG A 228 -4.01 -14.09 24.30
C ARG A 228 -3.50 -13.12 25.35
N ILE A 229 -3.96 -13.31 26.59
CA ILE A 229 -3.42 -12.67 27.79
C ILE A 229 -2.68 -13.74 28.57
N MET A 230 -1.43 -13.48 28.95
CA MET A 230 -0.61 -14.40 29.73
C MET A 230 -1.09 -14.43 31.17
N ASN A 231 -1.19 -15.63 31.75
CA ASN A 231 -1.57 -15.81 33.17
C ASN A 231 -0.40 -15.56 34.16
N GLY A 232 0.83 -15.47 33.65
CA GLY A 232 2.04 -15.25 34.42
C GLY A 232 3.26 -15.08 33.53
N GLY A 233 4.39 -14.69 34.13
CA GLY A 233 5.60 -14.35 33.38
C GLY A 233 5.49 -13.01 32.66
N TYR A 234 6.54 -12.63 31.93
CA TYR A 234 6.60 -11.39 31.16
C TYR A 234 7.11 -11.68 29.75
N ILE A 235 6.71 -10.86 28.80
CA ILE A 235 7.26 -10.87 27.45
C ILE A 235 8.74 -10.47 27.55
N THR A 236 9.61 -11.18 26.82
CA THR A 236 11.04 -10.82 26.70
C THR A 236 11.16 -9.37 26.22
N PRO A 237 12.01 -8.53 26.84
CA PRO A 237 12.05 -7.10 26.50
C PRO A 237 12.23 -6.77 25.03
N LEU A 238 12.97 -7.57 24.27
CA LEU A 238 13.16 -7.40 22.83
C LEU A 238 11.92 -7.80 22.00
N ASP A 239 11.01 -8.60 22.55
CA ASP A 239 9.75 -9.02 21.92
C ASP A 239 8.58 -8.08 22.27
N VAL A 240 8.81 -7.07 23.10
CA VAL A 240 7.81 -6.05 23.41
C VAL A 240 7.72 -5.06 22.26
N GLU A 241 6.61 -5.09 21.53
CA GLU A 241 6.35 -4.13 20.44
C GLU A 241 5.80 -2.80 21.00
N VAL A 242 4.83 -2.88 21.92
CA VAL A 242 4.27 -1.69 22.57
C VAL A 242 4.39 -1.85 24.09
N PRO A 243 5.20 -1.01 24.78
CA PRO A 243 5.35 -1.08 26.21
C PRO A 243 4.08 -0.60 26.93
N TRP A 244 3.76 -1.24 28.05
CA TRP A 244 2.54 -1.01 28.83
C TRP A 244 2.21 0.47 29.16
N PRO A 245 3.17 1.39 29.38
CA PRO A 245 2.81 2.79 29.66
C PRO A 245 2.09 3.50 28.52
N LEU A 246 2.17 2.97 27.30
CA LEU A 246 1.48 3.50 26.12
C LEU A 246 0.10 2.86 25.89
N VAL A 247 -0.28 1.86 26.70
CA VAL A 247 -1.54 1.10 26.56
C VAL A 247 -2.47 1.43 27.72
N ASP A 248 -3.71 1.78 27.46
CA ASP A 248 -4.72 2.03 28.50
C ASP A 248 -5.62 0.81 28.72
N TYR A 249 -6.08 0.22 27.63
CA TYR A 249 -7.08 -0.84 27.64
C TYR A 249 -6.66 -2.01 26.77
N VAL A 250 -6.86 -3.21 27.28
CA VAL A 250 -6.65 -4.46 26.55
C VAL A 250 -7.94 -5.24 26.53
N ILE A 251 -8.35 -5.73 25.36
CA ILE A 251 -9.46 -6.65 25.18
C ILE A 251 -8.98 -7.93 24.50
N ARG A 252 -9.39 -9.08 25.06
CA ARG A 252 -9.17 -10.37 24.41
C ARG A 252 -10.24 -10.57 23.34
N SER A 253 -9.82 -10.80 22.11
CA SER A 253 -10.75 -11.13 21.02
C SER A 253 -11.01 -12.63 20.90
N PRO A 254 -12.18 -13.03 20.42
CA PRO A 254 -12.39 -14.38 19.87
C PRO A 254 -11.43 -14.65 18.70
N PRO A 255 -10.98 -15.91 18.50
CA PRO A 255 -10.00 -16.25 17.46
C PRO A 255 -10.43 -15.88 16.04
N GLU A 256 -11.71 -15.96 15.72
CA GLU A 256 -12.28 -15.63 14.42
C GLU A 256 -12.12 -14.15 14.03
N PHE A 257 -11.86 -13.26 15.00
CA PHE A 257 -11.56 -11.86 14.79
C PHE A 257 -10.05 -11.56 14.82
N HIS A 258 -9.21 -12.61 14.73
CA HIS A 258 -7.76 -12.46 14.85
C HIS A 258 -6.99 -13.14 13.71
N SER A 259 -7.48 -13.00 12.48
CA SER A 259 -6.85 -13.60 11.30
C SER A 259 -5.57 -12.86 10.93
N GLN A 260 -4.54 -13.60 10.54
CA GLN A 260 -3.28 -13.05 10.00
C GLN A 260 -3.44 -12.55 8.56
N ALA A 261 -4.36 -13.16 7.81
CA ALA A 261 -4.63 -12.84 6.41
C ALA A 261 -6.14 -12.92 6.12
N SER A 262 -6.55 -12.55 4.92
CA SER A 262 -7.97 -12.62 4.51
C SER A 262 -8.43 -14.06 4.33
N SER A 263 -7.56 -14.96 3.85
CA SER A 263 -7.88 -16.35 3.50
C SER A 263 -7.67 -17.36 4.62
N PHE A 264 -6.92 -17.01 5.69
CA PHE A 264 -6.66 -17.89 6.82
C PHE A 264 -6.55 -17.14 8.15
N ASN A 265 -6.80 -17.86 9.25
CA ASN A 265 -6.67 -17.28 10.59
C ASN A 265 -5.22 -17.29 11.08
N TYR A 266 -4.51 -18.40 10.93
CA TYR A 266 -3.16 -18.56 11.43
C TYR A 266 -2.33 -19.49 10.56
N ASP A 267 -1.13 -19.05 10.19
CA ASP A 267 -0.08 -19.85 9.57
C ASP A 267 1.25 -19.46 10.25
N PRO A 268 1.97 -20.43 10.88
CA PRO A 268 3.24 -20.13 11.53
C PRO A 268 4.30 -19.61 10.55
N GLU A 269 4.27 -19.98 9.27
CA GLU A 269 5.25 -19.57 8.26
C GLU A 269 5.24 -18.06 7.96
N VAL A 270 4.14 -17.37 8.32
CA VAL A 270 4.02 -15.91 8.15
C VAL A 270 4.17 -15.13 9.45
N SER A 271 4.52 -15.79 10.55
CA SER A 271 4.61 -15.15 11.88
C SER A 271 5.98 -14.51 12.12
N VAL A 272 5.99 -13.30 12.64
CA VAL A 272 7.21 -12.53 12.98
C VAL A 272 8.10 -13.28 13.98
N GLY A 273 7.53 -14.03 14.90
CA GLY A 273 8.27 -14.77 15.93
C GLY A 273 8.75 -16.16 15.52
N ASN A 274 8.60 -16.54 14.27
CA ASN A 274 9.06 -17.85 13.80
C ASN A 274 10.52 -17.82 13.36
N GLU A 275 11.13 -19.02 13.33
CA GLU A 275 12.45 -19.21 12.75
C GLU A 275 12.38 -19.00 11.22
N TYR A 276 13.47 -18.52 10.66
CA TYR A 276 13.61 -18.35 9.21
C TYR A 276 13.46 -19.69 8.48
N ILE A 277 12.59 -19.71 7.49
CA ILE A 277 12.34 -20.86 6.62
C ILE A 277 12.95 -20.57 5.25
N ALA A 278 14.09 -21.19 4.95
CA ALA A 278 14.81 -20.95 3.71
C ALA A 278 14.03 -21.39 2.44
N ASN A 279 13.17 -22.40 2.58
CA ASN A 279 12.38 -22.98 1.49
C ASN A 279 10.91 -23.05 1.89
N PRO A 280 10.15 -21.92 1.86
CA PRO A 280 8.73 -21.95 2.17
C PRO A 280 7.95 -22.75 1.13
N GLU A 281 6.96 -23.52 1.58
CA GLU A 281 6.04 -24.19 0.66
C GLU A 281 5.15 -23.15 -0.05
N PHE A 282 5.25 -23.12 -1.38
CA PHE A 282 4.37 -22.27 -2.19
C PHE A 282 3.05 -22.99 -2.44
N THR A 283 1.96 -22.40 -1.99
CA THR A 283 0.64 -22.84 -2.43
C THR A 283 0.39 -22.37 -3.86
N GLN A 284 -0.16 -23.25 -4.69
CA GLN A 284 -0.43 -23.03 -6.13
C GLN A 284 -1.51 -21.96 -6.42
N SER A 285 -1.72 -20.99 -5.56
CA SER A 285 -2.71 -19.92 -5.81
C SER A 285 -2.28 -18.88 -6.85
N ASP A 286 -1.03 -18.94 -7.33
CA ASP A 286 -0.59 -18.10 -8.43
C ASP A 286 -1.22 -18.59 -9.73
N ARG A 287 -2.22 -17.82 -10.21
CA ARG A 287 -2.77 -18.00 -11.54
C ARG A 287 -1.62 -18.03 -12.52
N SER A 288 -1.52 -19.11 -13.31
CA SER A 288 -0.56 -19.17 -14.41
C SER A 288 -0.77 -17.91 -15.27
N LEU A 289 0.29 -17.15 -15.47
CA LEU A 289 0.27 -16.02 -16.37
C LEU A 289 -0.09 -16.51 -17.78
N ASP A 290 -0.87 -15.71 -18.50
CA ASP A 290 -1.04 -15.92 -19.92
C ASP A 290 0.26 -15.59 -20.68
N GLN A 291 0.30 -15.88 -21.97
CA GLN A 291 1.49 -15.64 -22.81
C GLN A 291 1.98 -14.19 -22.74
N ALA A 292 1.07 -13.22 -22.71
CA ALA A 292 1.40 -11.80 -22.59
C ALA A 292 2.08 -11.50 -21.24
N GLY A 293 1.51 -12.00 -20.14
CA GLY A 293 2.08 -11.85 -18.80
C GLY A 293 3.48 -12.48 -18.67
N ASN A 294 3.68 -13.65 -19.27
CA ASN A 294 4.99 -14.32 -19.27
C ASN A 294 6.07 -13.48 -19.97
N ILE A 295 5.76 -12.89 -21.15
CA ILE A 295 6.69 -12.02 -21.87
C ILE A 295 7.07 -10.80 -21.03
N ILE A 296 6.08 -10.15 -20.40
CA ILE A 296 6.30 -8.98 -19.55
C ILE A 296 7.21 -9.32 -18.36
N VAL A 297 7.01 -10.48 -17.72
CA VAL A 297 7.85 -10.94 -16.61
C VAL A 297 9.28 -11.22 -17.08
N GLN A 298 9.47 -11.91 -18.20
CA GLN A 298 10.80 -12.19 -18.75
C GLN A 298 11.57 -10.90 -19.07
N GLU A 299 10.93 -9.90 -19.69
CA GLU A 299 11.58 -8.61 -19.92
C GLU A 299 11.89 -7.88 -18.60
N GLY A 300 11.00 -7.93 -17.61
CA GLY A 300 11.26 -7.39 -16.26
C GLY A 300 12.47 -8.02 -15.59
N ILE A 301 12.64 -9.34 -15.72
CA ILE A 301 13.81 -10.08 -15.20
C ILE A 301 15.10 -9.64 -15.88
N LYS A 302 15.09 -9.41 -17.22
CA LYS A 302 16.25 -8.89 -17.94
C LYS A 302 16.69 -7.53 -17.42
N VAL A 303 15.73 -6.62 -17.18
CA VAL A 303 16.00 -5.32 -16.58
C VAL A 303 16.58 -5.44 -15.17
N LEU A 304 16.06 -6.37 -14.34
CA LEU A 304 16.62 -6.62 -13.01
C LEU A 304 18.05 -7.17 -13.08
N ASN A 305 18.35 -8.05 -14.02
CA ASN A 305 19.71 -8.55 -14.26
C ASN A 305 20.66 -7.42 -14.71
N GLU A 306 20.19 -6.47 -15.52
CA GLU A 306 20.97 -5.26 -15.87
C GLU A 306 21.26 -4.39 -14.64
N ILE A 307 20.30 -4.25 -13.71
CA ILE A 307 20.48 -3.49 -12.46
C ILE A 307 21.42 -4.22 -11.49
N LEU A 308 21.39 -5.54 -11.48
CA LEU A 308 22.26 -6.40 -10.69
C LEU A 308 23.70 -6.43 -11.21
N ASP A 309 23.93 -6.14 -12.49
CA ASP A 309 25.27 -6.22 -13.10
C ASP A 309 26.27 -5.34 -12.35
N GLY A 310 27.40 -5.94 -11.99
CA GLY A 310 28.45 -5.30 -11.19
C GLY A 310 28.12 -5.12 -9.69
N LYS A 311 26.99 -5.66 -9.20
CA LYS A 311 26.60 -5.66 -7.78
C LYS A 311 26.59 -7.08 -7.22
N ASP A 312 26.87 -7.20 -5.92
CA ASP A 312 26.74 -8.49 -5.21
C ASP A 312 25.27 -8.87 -5.07
N HIS A 313 24.41 -7.93 -4.72
CA HIS A 313 22.95 -8.09 -4.60
C HIS A 313 22.22 -6.77 -4.89
N ILE A 314 20.91 -6.89 -5.12
CA ILE A 314 19.96 -5.77 -5.18
C ILE A 314 18.74 -6.06 -4.33
N MET A 315 18.11 -5.00 -3.83
CA MET A 315 16.84 -5.05 -3.12
C MET A 315 15.74 -4.52 -4.03
N ILE A 316 14.62 -5.23 -4.11
CA ILE A 316 13.52 -4.86 -5.00
C ILE A 316 12.16 -4.91 -4.30
N ASN A 317 11.27 -3.98 -4.67
CA ASN A 317 9.85 -4.10 -4.36
C ASN A 317 9.10 -4.74 -5.55
N LEU A 318 8.20 -5.66 -5.26
CA LEU A 318 7.31 -6.30 -6.23
C LEU A 318 5.87 -5.92 -5.94
N GLY A 319 5.26 -5.14 -6.83
CA GLY A 319 3.86 -4.75 -6.76
C GLY A 319 2.89 -5.88 -7.10
N VAL A 320 1.63 -5.66 -6.77
CA VAL A 320 0.52 -6.60 -7.04
C VAL A 320 0.35 -6.87 -8.54
N GLY A 321 -0.03 -8.09 -8.91
CA GLY A 321 -0.34 -8.50 -10.28
C GLY A 321 0.87 -9.08 -11.01
N ILE A 322 1.08 -8.70 -12.28
CA ILE A 322 2.18 -9.23 -13.11
C ILE A 322 3.57 -9.09 -12.43
N PRO A 323 3.93 -7.94 -11.80
CA PRO A 323 5.20 -7.80 -11.12
C PRO A 323 5.46 -8.83 -10.01
N ALA A 324 4.42 -9.23 -9.26
CA ALA A 324 4.55 -10.21 -8.18
C ALA A 324 5.08 -11.57 -8.66
N SER A 325 4.83 -11.94 -9.92
CA SER A 325 5.29 -13.20 -10.51
C SER A 325 6.81 -13.27 -10.67
N ILE A 326 7.52 -12.15 -10.62
CA ILE A 326 8.99 -12.11 -10.59
C ILE A 326 9.52 -12.81 -9.32
N GLY A 327 8.81 -12.70 -8.18
CA GLY A 327 9.21 -13.34 -6.91
C GLY A 327 9.36 -14.86 -7.04
N ARG A 328 8.46 -15.51 -7.77
CA ARG A 328 8.56 -16.93 -8.07
C ARG A 328 9.81 -17.27 -8.90
N TYR A 329 10.10 -16.48 -9.93
CA TYR A 329 11.31 -16.68 -10.75
C TYR A 329 12.58 -16.56 -9.91
N ILE A 330 12.69 -15.54 -9.06
CA ILE A 330 13.84 -15.34 -8.17
C ILE A 330 14.09 -16.60 -7.33
N TYR A 331 13.02 -17.15 -6.77
CA TYR A 331 13.08 -18.33 -5.95
C TYR A 331 13.46 -19.59 -6.74
N GLU A 332 12.76 -19.90 -7.85
CA GLU A 332 13.00 -21.08 -8.70
C GLU A 332 14.40 -21.07 -9.35
N SER A 333 14.98 -19.88 -9.54
CA SER A 333 16.33 -19.69 -10.12
C SER A 333 17.44 -19.63 -9.07
N ASN A 334 17.15 -19.86 -7.77
CA ASN A 334 18.10 -19.71 -6.66
C ASN A 334 18.80 -18.33 -6.62
N LEU A 335 18.07 -17.27 -6.95
CA LEU A 335 18.59 -15.90 -6.96
C LEU A 335 18.23 -15.10 -5.70
N SER A 336 17.63 -15.73 -4.69
CA SER A 336 17.10 -15.06 -3.48
C SER A 336 18.17 -14.34 -2.65
N ASP A 337 19.44 -14.79 -2.72
CA ASP A 337 20.56 -14.11 -2.06
C ASP A 337 21.10 -12.93 -2.87
N ARG A 338 20.79 -12.86 -4.16
CA ARG A 338 21.26 -11.80 -5.06
C ARG A 338 20.19 -10.78 -5.41
N ILE A 339 18.93 -11.19 -5.45
CA ILE A 339 17.77 -10.33 -5.68
C ILE A 339 16.84 -10.53 -4.48
N VAL A 340 16.89 -9.58 -3.55
CA VAL A 340 16.17 -9.64 -2.27
C VAL A 340 14.83 -8.90 -2.41
N PRO A 341 13.69 -9.62 -2.46
CA PRO A 341 12.39 -8.97 -2.41
C PRO A 341 12.18 -8.28 -1.07
N VAL A 342 11.55 -7.11 -1.08
CA VAL A 342 11.08 -6.42 0.12
C VAL A 342 9.62 -6.03 -0.05
N VAL A 343 8.86 -6.06 1.04
CA VAL A 343 7.42 -5.81 1.01
C VAL A 343 7.08 -4.59 1.85
N GLU A 344 6.21 -3.72 1.35
CA GLU A 344 5.86 -2.45 1.99
C GLU A 344 5.26 -2.60 3.40
N SER A 345 4.69 -3.77 3.74
CA SER A 345 4.21 -4.10 5.08
C SER A 345 5.33 -4.37 6.11
N GLY A 346 6.60 -4.54 5.65
CA GLY A 346 7.79 -4.67 6.48
C GLY A 346 8.72 -5.86 6.23
N PRO A 347 8.31 -7.00 5.63
CA PRO A 347 9.16 -8.16 5.40
C PRO A 347 10.32 -7.92 4.44
N TRP A 348 11.46 -8.59 4.73
CA TRP A 348 12.67 -8.66 3.91
C TRP A 348 12.92 -10.10 3.47
N GLY A 349 13.06 -10.33 2.19
CA GLY A 349 13.15 -11.66 1.61
C GLY A 349 11.81 -12.39 1.58
N GLY A 350 11.86 -13.67 1.26
CA GLY A 350 10.68 -14.51 1.17
C GLY A 350 9.80 -14.24 -0.05
N VAL A 351 8.59 -14.77 -0.02
CA VAL A 351 7.62 -14.63 -1.11
C VAL A 351 6.32 -14.05 -0.61
N THR A 352 5.92 -12.93 -1.21
CA THR A 352 4.68 -12.25 -0.90
C THR A 352 3.49 -13.04 -1.42
N MET A 353 2.46 -13.19 -0.59
CA MET A 353 1.19 -13.78 -0.98
C MET A 353 0.44 -12.85 -1.94
N SER A 354 -0.39 -13.42 -2.80
CA SER A 354 -1.13 -12.70 -3.84
C SER A 354 -2.56 -12.32 -3.42
N GLY A 355 -3.24 -11.49 -4.23
CA GLY A 355 -4.65 -11.13 -4.05
C GLY A 355 -4.92 -10.41 -2.73
N ALA A 356 -5.98 -10.81 -2.02
CA ALA A 356 -6.40 -10.18 -0.76
C ALA A 356 -5.44 -10.42 0.42
N ASP A 357 -4.49 -11.34 0.28
CA ASP A 357 -3.44 -11.62 1.27
C ASP A 357 -2.12 -10.89 0.96
N PHE A 358 -2.10 -10.01 -0.05
CA PHE A 358 -0.94 -9.19 -0.37
C PHE A 358 -0.47 -8.41 0.87
N GLY A 359 0.85 -8.35 1.05
CA GLY A 359 1.49 -7.79 2.24
C GLY A 359 1.91 -8.86 3.25
N VAL A 360 1.29 -10.03 3.24
CA VAL A 360 1.74 -11.20 4.01
C VAL A 360 2.82 -11.92 3.21
N CYS A 361 3.88 -12.37 3.88
CA CYS A 361 5.05 -12.97 3.27
C CYS A 361 5.43 -14.27 3.98
N LYS A 362 5.85 -15.30 3.22
CA LYS A 362 6.43 -16.54 3.75
C LYS A 362 7.93 -16.53 3.59
N GLY A 363 8.66 -17.09 4.57
CA GLY A 363 10.11 -17.27 4.48
C GLY A 363 10.92 -15.97 4.48
N PHE A 364 10.41 -14.89 5.07
CA PHE A 364 11.16 -13.67 5.29
C PHE A 364 12.21 -13.86 6.40
N PHE A 365 13.36 -13.21 6.28
CA PHE A 365 14.45 -13.31 7.26
C PHE A 365 14.54 -12.13 8.23
N ALA A 366 13.85 -11.02 7.92
CA ALA A 366 13.76 -9.86 8.79
C ALA A 366 12.43 -9.13 8.56
N VAL A 367 12.03 -8.29 9.52
CA VAL A 367 10.82 -7.49 9.43
C VAL A 367 11.03 -6.11 10.03
N SER A 368 10.77 -5.07 9.24
CA SER A 368 10.74 -3.68 9.67
C SER A 368 9.32 -3.26 10.08
N THR A 369 9.19 -2.16 10.80
CA THR A 369 7.90 -1.46 10.89
C THR A 369 7.57 -0.81 9.55
N ILE A 370 6.30 -0.50 9.28
CA ILE A 370 5.90 0.19 8.04
C ILE A 370 6.66 1.51 7.85
N PRO A 371 6.75 2.44 8.85
CA PRO A 371 7.51 3.68 8.64
C PRO A 371 9.00 3.44 8.37
N ASP A 372 9.62 2.43 8.98
CA ASP A 372 11.05 2.13 8.72
C ASP A 372 11.25 1.53 7.33
N MET A 373 10.33 0.66 6.88
CA MET A 373 10.38 0.12 5.53
C MET A 373 10.23 1.23 4.48
N PHE A 374 9.29 2.15 4.67
CA PHE A 374 9.11 3.27 3.74
C PHE A 374 10.29 4.24 3.73
N SER A 375 11.02 4.40 4.85
CA SER A 375 12.29 5.15 4.88
C SER A 375 13.33 4.55 3.94
N ASN A 376 13.36 3.22 3.78
CA ASN A 376 14.26 2.57 2.83
C ASN A 376 13.86 2.85 1.37
N TYR A 377 12.57 2.95 1.07
CA TYR A 377 12.11 3.34 -0.26
C TYR A 377 12.41 4.80 -0.55
N GLU A 378 11.97 5.73 0.29
CA GLU A 378 12.15 7.17 0.08
C GLU A 378 13.63 7.58 0.04
N GLY A 379 14.45 6.96 0.88
CA GLY A 379 15.91 7.18 0.92
C GLY A 379 16.68 6.55 -0.22
N GLY A 380 16.01 5.84 -1.15
CA GLY A 380 16.67 5.20 -2.29
C GLY A 380 17.57 4.01 -1.94
N ILE A 381 17.36 3.41 -0.75
CA ILE A 381 18.11 2.22 -0.30
C ILE A 381 17.68 0.98 -1.09
N ILE A 382 16.39 0.89 -1.42
CA ILE A 382 15.85 -0.18 -2.27
C ILE A 382 16.15 0.16 -3.73
N ASP A 383 16.89 -0.69 -4.43
CA ASP A 383 17.45 -0.42 -5.76
C ASP A 383 16.40 -0.23 -6.85
N ALA A 384 15.31 -1.00 -6.81
CA ALA A 384 14.29 -0.96 -7.83
C ALA A 384 12.89 -1.30 -7.29
N ALA A 385 11.88 -0.84 -8.02
CA ALA A 385 10.49 -1.25 -7.82
C ALA A 385 9.87 -1.68 -9.15
N ALA A 386 9.31 -2.90 -9.19
CA ALA A 386 8.49 -3.38 -10.29
C ALA A 386 7.01 -3.21 -9.93
N LEU A 387 6.28 -2.38 -10.66
CA LEU A 387 4.95 -1.89 -10.30
C LEU A 387 3.97 -1.98 -11.49
N GLY A 388 2.70 -2.23 -11.19
CA GLY A 388 1.64 -2.22 -12.20
C GLY A 388 1.21 -0.80 -12.62
N PHE A 389 0.55 -0.67 -13.77
CA PHE A 389 -0.04 0.58 -14.23
C PHE A 389 -1.39 0.37 -14.93
N LEU A 390 -2.28 1.37 -14.82
CA LEU A 390 -3.54 1.47 -15.58
C LEU A 390 -3.44 2.49 -16.71
N GLN A 391 -2.77 3.62 -16.48
CA GLN A 391 -2.59 4.67 -17.47
C GLN A 391 -1.17 5.23 -17.42
N VAL A 392 -0.65 5.59 -18.60
CA VAL A 392 0.64 6.29 -18.79
C VAL A 392 0.42 7.39 -19.82
N ASP A 393 1.03 8.59 -19.61
CA ASP A 393 0.98 9.68 -20.59
C ASP A 393 2.33 9.96 -21.27
N ALA A 394 2.32 10.91 -22.19
CA ALA A 394 3.47 11.22 -23.04
C ALA A 394 4.72 11.66 -22.27
N ILE A 395 4.56 12.29 -21.12
CA ILE A 395 5.67 12.76 -20.26
C ILE A 395 6.07 11.74 -19.20
N GLY A 396 5.46 10.56 -19.23
CA GLY A 396 5.79 9.44 -18.37
C GLY A 396 5.11 9.46 -17.01
N ASN A 397 4.06 10.25 -16.82
CA ASN A 397 3.23 10.14 -15.63
C ASN A 397 2.50 8.80 -15.60
N VAL A 398 2.31 8.25 -14.39
CA VAL A 398 1.62 6.97 -14.19
C VAL A 398 0.46 7.10 -13.23
N ASN A 399 -0.64 6.44 -13.59
CA ASN A 399 -1.79 6.18 -12.74
C ASN A 399 -2.03 4.67 -12.61
N PRO A 400 -1.79 4.06 -11.45
CA PRO A 400 -2.01 2.62 -11.25
C PRO A 400 -3.40 2.27 -10.71
N SER A 401 -4.19 3.24 -10.17
CA SER A 401 -5.22 2.86 -9.20
C SER A 401 -6.45 3.77 -9.07
N ILE A 402 -6.46 4.95 -9.69
CA ILE A 402 -7.55 5.92 -9.53
C ILE A 402 -8.10 6.30 -10.90
N LEU A 403 -9.28 5.78 -11.25
CA LEU A 403 -10.03 6.14 -12.45
C LEU A 403 -11.34 6.83 -12.06
N LYS A 404 -12.07 7.34 -13.03
CA LYS A 404 -13.34 8.06 -12.79
C LYS A 404 -14.41 7.17 -12.15
N ASP A 405 -14.42 5.88 -12.50
CA ASP A 405 -15.40 4.87 -12.09
C ASP A 405 -14.82 3.76 -11.21
N ARG A 406 -13.54 3.83 -10.90
CA ARG A 406 -12.84 2.84 -10.10
C ARG A 406 -11.74 3.48 -9.27
N ILE A 407 -11.75 3.23 -7.97
CA ILE A 407 -10.76 3.76 -7.05
C ILE A 407 -10.29 2.67 -6.08
N THR A 408 -8.98 2.44 -6.04
CA THR A 408 -8.38 1.55 -5.03
C THR A 408 -7.42 2.30 -4.10
N GLY A 409 -7.23 3.60 -4.34
CA GLY A 409 -6.30 4.44 -3.58
C GLY A 409 -4.84 4.28 -4.01
N PRO A 410 -3.95 5.13 -3.50
CA PRO A 410 -2.54 5.14 -3.87
C PRO A 410 -1.74 3.97 -3.30
N GLY A 411 -2.14 3.39 -2.14
CA GLY A 411 -1.32 2.41 -1.44
C GLY A 411 0.07 2.94 -1.11
N GLY A 412 1.10 2.11 -1.25
CA GLY A 412 2.49 2.51 -1.13
C GLY A 412 3.10 3.10 -2.41
N PHE A 413 2.40 2.97 -3.54
CA PHE A 413 2.93 3.24 -4.88
C PHE A 413 3.66 4.60 -5.04
N PRO A 414 3.12 5.77 -4.62
CA PRO A 414 3.81 7.03 -4.85
C PRO A 414 5.18 7.13 -4.16
N VAL A 415 5.30 6.67 -2.92
CA VAL A 415 6.57 6.68 -2.18
C VAL A 415 7.55 5.69 -2.78
N ILE A 416 7.09 4.47 -3.05
CA ILE A 416 7.91 3.40 -3.63
C ILE A 416 8.40 3.82 -5.03
N ALA A 417 7.48 4.24 -5.90
CA ALA A 417 7.82 4.60 -7.27
C ALA A 417 8.72 5.84 -7.34
N GLN A 418 8.51 6.85 -6.49
CA GLN A 418 9.30 8.08 -6.51
C GLN A 418 10.63 7.93 -5.75
N GLY A 419 10.69 7.17 -4.65
CA GLY A 419 11.89 7.04 -3.82
C GLY A 419 12.96 6.09 -4.40
N THR A 420 12.58 4.93 -4.96
CA THR A 420 13.56 3.96 -5.48
C THR A 420 14.35 4.52 -6.68
N PRO A 421 15.65 4.21 -6.83
CA PRO A 421 16.47 4.66 -7.97
C PRO A 421 15.97 4.21 -9.34
N ALA A 422 15.38 3.02 -9.43
CA ALA A 422 14.78 2.52 -10.66
C ALA A 422 13.30 2.17 -10.47
N ALA A 423 12.43 2.63 -11.38
CA ALA A 423 11.02 2.26 -11.44
C ALA A 423 10.74 1.50 -12.74
N ILE A 424 10.19 0.29 -12.62
CA ILE A 424 9.86 -0.60 -13.71
C ILE A 424 8.34 -0.78 -13.72
N PHE A 425 7.65 -0.11 -14.64
CA PHE A 425 6.21 -0.22 -14.78
C PHE A 425 5.86 -1.36 -15.73
N MET A 426 5.12 -2.35 -15.25
CA MET A 426 4.84 -3.60 -15.96
C MET A 426 3.34 -3.81 -16.12
N GLY A 427 2.88 -4.06 -17.33
CA GLY A 427 1.47 -4.30 -17.59
C GLY A 427 1.17 -4.53 -19.07
N LYS A 428 0.03 -5.16 -19.38
CA LYS A 428 -0.41 -5.32 -20.76
C LYS A 428 -0.58 -3.96 -21.44
N PHE A 429 -0.28 -3.90 -22.73
CA PHE A 429 -0.33 -2.66 -23.53
C PHE A 429 -1.74 -2.05 -23.58
N MET A 430 -2.75 -2.89 -23.78
CA MET A 430 -4.16 -2.50 -23.75
C MET A 430 -4.85 -3.03 -22.48
N ALA A 431 -5.92 -2.39 -22.07
CA ALA A 431 -6.81 -2.90 -21.03
C ALA A 431 -7.86 -3.85 -21.62
N GLY A 432 -8.44 -4.73 -20.79
CA GLY A 432 -9.46 -5.70 -21.18
C GLY A 432 -8.90 -7.08 -21.49
N LYS A 433 -9.73 -7.93 -22.10
CA LYS A 433 -9.33 -9.29 -22.49
C LYS A 433 -8.46 -9.23 -23.74
N MET A 434 -7.21 -9.59 -23.57
CA MET A 434 -6.21 -9.64 -24.65
C MET A 434 -5.65 -11.06 -24.76
N GLU A 435 -5.40 -11.51 -25.99
CA GLU A 435 -4.82 -12.81 -26.29
C GLU A 435 -3.73 -12.65 -27.36
N VAL A 436 -2.55 -13.16 -27.08
CA VAL A 436 -1.42 -13.19 -28.00
C VAL A 436 -0.90 -14.61 -28.14
N SER A 437 -0.27 -14.92 -29.27
CA SER A 437 0.48 -16.15 -29.49
C SER A 437 1.88 -15.84 -30.01
N VAL A 438 2.83 -16.72 -29.74
CA VAL A 438 4.18 -16.66 -30.29
C VAL A 438 4.42 -17.90 -31.14
N ASN A 439 4.68 -17.69 -32.42
CA ASN A 439 4.96 -18.74 -33.39
C ASN A 439 6.24 -18.41 -34.17
N ASN A 440 7.20 -19.32 -34.19
CA ASN A 440 8.50 -19.13 -34.87
C ASN A 440 9.21 -17.83 -34.48
N GLY A 441 9.21 -17.48 -33.18
CA GLY A 441 9.82 -16.26 -32.65
C GLY A 441 9.11 -14.96 -33.05
N LYS A 442 7.87 -15.02 -33.52
CA LYS A 442 7.06 -13.84 -33.85
C LYS A 442 5.76 -13.82 -33.06
N MET A 443 5.43 -12.66 -32.50
CA MET A 443 4.18 -12.41 -31.82
C MET A 443 3.06 -12.14 -32.81
N ASN A 444 1.89 -12.73 -32.56
CA ASN A 444 0.64 -12.41 -33.22
C ASN A 444 -0.39 -12.01 -32.18
N ILE A 445 -1.07 -10.88 -32.39
CA ILE A 445 -2.20 -10.44 -31.58
C ILE A 445 -3.45 -11.15 -32.12
N ILE A 446 -3.95 -12.15 -31.37
CA ILE A 446 -5.17 -12.89 -31.72
C ILE A 446 -6.39 -12.03 -31.40
N LYS A 447 -6.38 -11.40 -30.21
CA LYS A 447 -7.39 -10.48 -29.73
C LYS A 447 -6.72 -9.35 -28.97
N ASP A 448 -6.99 -8.12 -29.36
CA ASP A 448 -6.51 -6.95 -28.63
C ASP A 448 -7.49 -6.53 -27.53
N GLY A 449 -6.98 -5.83 -26.53
CA GLY A 449 -7.83 -5.18 -25.52
C GLY A 449 -8.61 -4.01 -26.13
N ASP A 450 -9.66 -3.60 -25.45
CA ASP A 450 -10.56 -2.52 -25.88
C ASP A 450 -10.28 -1.17 -25.20
N GLY A 451 -9.51 -1.16 -24.10
CA GLY A 451 -9.18 0.06 -23.36
C GLY A 451 -7.77 0.57 -23.63
N ILE A 452 -7.65 1.86 -23.96
CA ILE A 452 -6.36 2.53 -24.14
C ILE A 452 -5.73 2.82 -22.78
N LYS A 453 -4.45 2.43 -22.60
CA LYS A 453 -3.67 2.72 -21.38
C LYS A 453 -2.62 3.82 -21.58
N PHE A 454 -2.15 4.00 -22.82
CA PHE A 454 -1.24 5.09 -23.18
C PHE A 454 -2.07 6.29 -23.64
N VAL A 455 -2.44 7.16 -22.66
CA VAL A 455 -3.44 8.22 -22.81
C VAL A 455 -2.78 9.60 -22.94
N LYS A 456 -3.52 10.58 -23.50
CA LYS A 456 -3.04 11.96 -23.62
C LYS A 456 -2.68 12.57 -22.26
N ASN A 457 -3.53 12.35 -21.25
CA ASN A 457 -3.30 12.73 -19.87
C ASN A 457 -3.85 11.64 -18.96
N VAL A 458 -3.07 11.21 -17.98
CA VAL A 458 -3.57 10.28 -16.93
C VAL A 458 -4.67 10.96 -16.13
N TYR A 459 -5.66 10.19 -15.68
CA TYR A 459 -6.79 10.74 -14.90
C TYR A 459 -6.32 11.34 -13.56
N ARG A 460 -5.38 10.69 -12.89
CA ARG A 460 -4.70 11.17 -11.67
C ARG A 460 -3.22 10.83 -11.78
N ILE A 461 -2.36 11.76 -11.45
CA ILE A 461 -0.91 11.53 -11.45
C ILE A 461 -0.53 10.97 -10.08
N LEU A 462 -0.10 9.71 -10.02
CA LEU A 462 0.43 9.09 -8.81
C LEU A 462 1.95 8.95 -8.85
N PHE A 463 2.54 8.98 -10.04
CA PHE A 463 3.97 9.11 -10.28
C PHE A 463 4.20 10.20 -11.31
N SER A 464 5.09 11.15 -11.01
CA SER A 464 5.43 12.25 -11.90
C SER A 464 6.66 11.91 -12.74
N GLY A 465 6.47 11.79 -14.06
CA GLY A 465 7.56 11.63 -15.01
C GLY A 465 8.48 12.86 -15.05
N LYS A 466 7.93 14.06 -14.81
CA LYS A 466 8.71 15.31 -14.71
C LYS A 466 9.69 15.25 -13.52
N GLN A 467 9.21 14.88 -12.33
CA GLN A 467 10.07 14.76 -11.15
C GLN A 467 11.11 13.65 -11.34
N ALA A 468 10.73 12.51 -11.90
CA ALA A 468 11.67 11.45 -12.24
C ALA A 468 12.78 11.90 -13.19
N SER A 469 12.45 12.72 -14.18
CA SER A 469 13.45 13.30 -15.12
C SER A 469 14.37 14.31 -14.44
N ILE A 470 13.86 15.15 -13.52
CA ILE A 470 14.65 16.11 -12.74
C ILE A 470 15.71 15.38 -11.90
N HIS A 471 15.32 14.26 -11.26
CA HIS A 471 16.19 13.44 -10.42
C HIS A 471 17.00 12.39 -11.20
N ASN A 472 17.01 12.43 -12.54
CA ASN A 472 17.70 11.47 -13.43
C ASN A 472 17.38 10.00 -13.09
N LYS A 473 16.15 9.72 -12.69
CA LYS A 473 15.69 8.40 -12.32
C LYS A 473 15.59 7.48 -13.54
N ARG A 474 16.03 6.23 -13.42
CA ARG A 474 15.80 5.21 -14.46
C ARG A 474 14.34 4.76 -14.41
N VAL A 475 13.59 4.98 -15.48
CA VAL A 475 12.17 4.59 -15.56
C VAL A 475 11.91 3.83 -16.86
N ILE A 476 11.37 2.61 -16.72
CA ILE A 476 11.12 1.69 -17.82
C ILE A 476 9.65 1.27 -17.76
N TYR A 477 9.01 1.19 -18.93
CA TYR A 477 7.61 0.76 -19.10
C TYR A 477 7.60 -0.48 -19.99
N ILE A 478 7.24 -1.63 -19.42
CA ILE A 478 7.30 -2.94 -20.09
C ILE A 478 5.89 -3.42 -20.38
N THR A 479 5.65 -3.75 -21.64
CA THR A 479 4.43 -4.44 -22.10
C THR A 479 4.81 -5.69 -22.90
N GLU A 480 3.83 -6.50 -23.23
CA GLU A 480 4.07 -7.70 -24.03
C GLU A 480 4.60 -7.40 -25.43
N ARG A 481 4.28 -6.22 -26.01
CA ARG A 481 4.60 -5.86 -27.40
C ARG A 481 5.62 -4.75 -27.57
N ALA A 482 5.84 -3.94 -26.53
CA ALA A 482 6.71 -2.77 -26.59
C ALA A 482 7.31 -2.45 -25.21
N GLU A 483 8.54 -1.94 -25.23
CA GLU A 483 9.21 -1.35 -24.07
C GLU A 483 9.50 0.13 -24.35
N PHE A 484 9.27 0.96 -23.32
CA PHE A 484 9.59 2.38 -23.39
C PHE A 484 10.50 2.75 -22.22
N GLU A 485 11.34 3.76 -22.43
CA GLU A 485 12.12 4.41 -21.39
C GLU A 485 11.72 5.90 -21.26
N LEU A 486 11.82 6.43 -20.05
CA LEU A 486 11.62 7.85 -19.81
C LEU A 486 12.88 8.63 -20.19
N GLY A 487 12.78 9.43 -21.25
CA GLY A 487 13.81 10.38 -21.63
C GLY A 487 13.52 11.80 -21.11
N LYS A 488 14.44 12.74 -21.32
CA LYS A 488 14.30 14.15 -20.90
C LYS A 488 13.00 14.83 -21.36
N ASN A 489 12.43 14.40 -22.50
CA ASN A 489 11.26 15.04 -23.11
C ASN A 489 10.09 14.06 -23.27
N GLY A 490 9.95 13.07 -22.39
CA GLY A 490 8.90 12.07 -22.41
C GLY A 490 9.35 10.70 -22.90
N LEU A 491 8.38 9.84 -23.21
CA LEU A 491 8.61 8.44 -23.53
C LEU A 491 9.37 8.22 -24.85
N ILE A 492 10.27 7.25 -24.83
CA ILE A 492 11.03 6.76 -25.99
C ILE A 492 10.74 5.27 -26.15
N LEU A 493 10.23 4.84 -27.31
CA LEU A 493 10.08 3.43 -27.67
C LEU A 493 11.47 2.82 -27.92
N THR A 494 11.87 1.85 -27.09
CA THR A 494 13.22 1.25 -27.07
C THR A 494 13.26 -0.17 -27.58
N LYS A 495 12.17 -0.96 -27.38
CA LYS A 495 12.06 -2.31 -27.92
C LYS A 495 10.66 -2.57 -28.48
N VAL A 496 10.57 -3.48 -29.46
CA VAL A 496 9.33 -3.95 -30.07
C VAL A 496 9.40 -5.48 -30.23
N ALA A 497 8.31 -6.16 -29.97
CA ALA A 497 8.25 -7.60 -30.16
C ALA A 497 8.28 -7.96 -31.65
N PRO A 498 9.06 -8.96 -32.08
CA PRO A 498 9.05 -9.43 -33.47
C PRO A 498 7.64 -9.82 -33.92
N GLY A 499 7.26 -9.40 -35.11
CA GLY A 499 5.93 -9.62 -35.68
C GLY A 499 4.91 -8.49 -35.42
N ILE A 500 5.22 -7.53 -34.56
CA ILE A 500 4.39 -6.35 -34.27
C ILE A 500 4.70 -5.23 -35.26
N ASP A 501 3.65 -4.67 -35.86
CA ASP A 501 3.71 -3.47 -36.71
C ASP A 501 3.62 -2.22 -35.84
N ILE A 502 4.65 -1.36 -35.91
CA ILE A 502 4.80 -0.18 -35.02
C ILE A 502 3.62 0.80 -35.24
N ASP A 503 3.22 1.06 -36.47
CA ASP A 503 2.14 2.01 -36.71
C ASP A 503 0.78 1.46 -36.30
N ARG A 504 0.46 0.23 -36.75
CA ARG A 504 -0.84 -0.40 -36.49
C ARG A 504 -1.04 -0.81 -35.03
N ASP A 505 -0.03 -1.48 -34.45
CA ASP A 505 -0.20 -2.21 -33.19
C ASP A 505 0.29 -1.39 -31.96
N ILE A 506 1.06 -0.31 -32.20
CA ILE A 506 1.57 0.57 -31.14
C ILE A 506 1.04 1.99 -31.33
N LEU A 507 1.48 2.74 -32.35
CA LEU A 507 1.22 4.18 -32.46
C LEU A 507 -0.27 4.51 -32.63
N ASN A 508 -1.02 3.70 -33.37
CA ASN A 508 -2.48 3.88 -33.57
C ASN A 508 -3.31 3.39 -32.38
N LYS A 509 -2.68 2.77 -31.36
CA LYS A 509 -3.28 2.31 -30.10
C LYS A 509 -2.93 3.20 -28.91
N MET A 510 -2.26 4.33 -29.16
CA MET A 510 -1.88 5.33 -28.17
C MET A 510 -2.55 6.68 -28.51
N GLU A 511 -2.87 7.48 -27.50
CA GLU A 511 -3.40 8.84 -27.70
C GLU A 511 -2.30 9.89 -27.94
N PHE A 512 -1.04 9.45 -27.96
CA PHE A 512 0.13 10.29 -28.26
C PHE A 512 1.17 9.49 -29.05
N LYS A 513 2.16 10.18 -29.61
CA LYS A 513 3.27 9.55 -30.33
C LYS A 513 4.56 9.67 -29.54
N PRO A 514 5.13 8.57 -29.01
CA PRO A 514 6.43 8.58 -28.36
C PRO A 514 7.53 8.84 -29.40
N LYS A 515 8.72 9.23 -28.93
CA LYS A 515 9.91 9.15 -29.78
C LYS A 515 10.28 7.70 -30.02
N ILE A 516 10.77 7.40 -31.22
CA ILE A 516 11.32 6.07 -31.53
C ILE A 516 12.84 6.15 -31.38
N SER A 517 13.42 5.20 -30.68
CA SER A 517 14.87 5.10 -30.50
C SER A 517 15.57 4.89 -31.85
N LYS A 518 16.69 5.57 -32.06
CA LYS A 518 17.55 5.31 -33.23
C LYS A 518 18.14 3.90 -33.20
N ASN A 519 18.28 3.32 -32.01
CA ASN A 519 18.77 1.97 -31.78
C ASN A 519 17.62 1.09 -31.25
N LEU A 520 16.50 1.06 -31.98
CA LEU A 520 15.36 0.23 -31.63
C LEU A 520 15.78 -1.26 -31.63
N LYS A 521 15.47 -1.97 -30.55
CA LYS A 521 15.79 -3.39 -30.36
C LYS A 521 14.53 -4.25 -30.49
N GLU A 522 14.72 -5.56 -30.59
CA GLU A 522 13.63 -6.53 -30.49
C GLU A 522 13.51 -7.07 -29.06
N ILE A 523 12.27 -7.40 -28.67
CA ILE A 523 11.97 -8.19 -27.47
C ILE A 523 12.28 -9.65 -27.79
N ASP A 524 12.99 -10.36 -26.94
CA ASP A 524 13.20 -11.80 -27.08
C ASP A 524 11.94 -12.57 -26.65
N LEU A 525 11.33 -13.30 -27.55
CA LEU A 525 10.09 -14.06 -27.37
C LEU A 525 10.31 -15.55 -27.13
#